data_f2ae4012e5ab30c6781b09d9bb35f330
#
_entry.id   f2ae4012e5ab30c6781b09d9bb35f330
#
_cell.length_a   1.000
_cell.length_b   1.000
_cell.length_c   1.000
_cell.angle_alpha   90.00
_cell.angle_beta   90.00
_cell.angle_gamma   90.00
#
_symmetry.space_group_name_H-M   'P 1'
#
loop_
_entity.id
_entity.type
_entity.pdbx_description
1 polymer ?
#
loop_
_entity_poly.entity_id
_entity_poly.type
_entity_poly.pdbx_seq_one_letter_code
_entity_poly.pdbx_strand_id
1 'polypeptide(L)'
;MTTTATDVSTGSREATVHLPASAPAALADYVRARAITADDVAAAAALVGIARREATPPTADLRAWLAMCLALRAPRDGHTCVSLADIRDWAGDIDFKKAGHLHWPADPAVWRASLASAEPLIGMPGSRAPFILDATPDGGGRLYLARSLHEEQEIARRLVGDNTGEVRILLGGPGTGKTTQVATRLVSLFQADPATRIALAAPTGKAAARMAEALRNRLHDPKAPAEIRDAPREVRAAVAAARPVTIHKLLGYRPYGTPRYRFHAGNPLAYDLVVIDEASMLSSSLMHHLLAAVGEGTRLLLVGDPDQLASVDAGSVLGDIAKAAASPGSRLASRTEKLTTRHRFGPRIGGLADAILMDDGAAGAARALDILEGRWTAPPDPHNAAADDPASIRWIEPGTAAFAELVEEAVAHAARVRELAGQGQVAAAIEAQKEFQLLGAHRGGTLGVAGWNLLVERRLGVAGSTPWYAGRPLMVTRNNPALDLFNGDVGLVVPGGESGRMDAAFPTGTEPRRLPVSRLEDVATMHALTIHKSQGSEYRHAVVVLPERASRIVTRELLYTGVTRASEKVTIIGSREVIEAAITKPIRRATGLQARLG
;
A
#
# COMPACT_ATOMS: atom_id res chain seq x y z
N MET A 1 -32.22 8.02 58.84
CA MET A 1 -31.68 6.70 58.51
C MET A 1 -30.81 6.88 57.27
N THR A 2 -29.53 6.93 57.51
CA THR A 2 -28.45 7.18 56.57
C THR A 2 -28.10 5.88 55.82
N THR A 3 -28.20 5.85 54.49
CA THR A 3 -27.76 4.73 53.71
C THR A 3 -26.46 5.11 53.03
N THR A 4 -25.38 4.49 53.45
CA THR A 4 -24.04 4.58 52.96
C THR A 4 -23.95 4.01 51.54
N ALA A 5 -23.49 4.83 50.59
CA ALA A 5 -23.09 4.38 49.25
C ALA A 5 -21.75 3.64 49.37
N THR A 6 -21.76 2.38 48.96
CA THR A 6 -20.58 1.54 48.88
C THR A 6 -19.86 1.88 47.56
N ASP A 7 -18.66 2.39 47.70
CA ASP A 7 -17.72 2.68 46.63
C ASP A 7 -17.25 1.36 45.99
N VAL A 8 -17.69 1.05 44.77
CA VAL A 8 -17.20 -0.11 44.01
C VAL A 8 -15.96 0.34 43.24
N SER A 9 -14.81 0.12 43.83
CA SER A 9 -13.52 0.23 43.15
C SER A 9 -13.49 -0.79 42.00
N THR A 10 -13.63 -0.33 40.75
CA THR A 10 -13.31 -1.09 39.55
C THR A 10 -11.79 -1.28 39.44
N GLY A 11 -11.28 -2.26 40.14
CA GLY A 11 -9.93 -2.79 39.91
C GLY A 11 -9.92 -3.40 38.48
N SER A 12 -9.21 -2.78 37.57
CA SER A 12 -8.87 -3.38 36.29
C SER A 12 -8.10 -4.67 36.54
N ARG A 13 -8.74 -5.83 36.35
CA ARG A 13 -8.05 -7.12 36.33
C ARG A 13 -6.96 -7.04 35.25
N GLU A 14 -5.70 -6.95 35.65
CA GLU A 14 -4.57 -7.14 34.74
C GLU A 14 -4.73 -8.51 34.12
N ALA A 15 -4.87 -8.54 32.79
CA ALA A 15 -4.97 -9.80 32.07
C ALA A 15 -3.69 -10.61 32.31
N THR A 16 -3.83 -11.81 32.87
CA THR A 16 -2.70 -12.71 33.11
C THR A 16 -2.08 -13.10 31.77
N VAL A 17 -0.83 -12.70 31.54
CA VAL A 17 -0.07 -13.06 30.33
C VAL A 17 0.54 -14.44 30.54
N HIS A 18 0.09 -15.42 29.79
CA HIS A 18 0.66 -16.77 29.80
C HIS A 18 1.78 -16.86 28.77
N LEU A 19 3.00 -17.11 29.24
CA LEU A 19 4.19 -17.32 28.39
C LEU A 19 4.66 -18.78 28.50
N PRO A 20 5.34 -19.32 27.45
CA PRO A 20 6.00 -20.61 27.51
C PRO A 20 7.01 -20.66 28.66
N ALA A 21 7.10 -21.80 29.37
CA ALA A 21 8.00 -21.99 30.52
C ALA A 21 9.50 -21.80 30.18
N SER A 22 9.88 -21.95 28.91
CA SER A 22 11.24 -21.73 28.42
C SER A 22 11.60 -20.26 28.22
N ALA A 23 10.61 -19.37 28.21
CA ALA A 23 10.81 -17.93 27.98
C ALA A 23 11.07 -17.18 29.30
N PRO A 24 11.91 -16.13 29.30
CA PRO A 24 12.09 -15.29 30.46
C PRO A 24 10.77 -14.64 30.91
N ALA A 25 10.43 -14.77 32.19
CA ALA A 25 9.19 -14.21 32.74
C ALA A 25 9.06 -12.69 32.54
N ALA A 26 10.19 -11.97 32.53
CA ALA A 26 10.23 -10.53 32.30
C ALA A 26 9.68 -10.11 30.92
N LEU A 27 9.57 -11.00 29.94
CA LEU A 27 8.91 -10.70 28.66
C LEU A 27 7.42 -10.40 28.81
N ALA A 28 6.78 -10.83 29.90
CA ALA A 28 5.38 -10.52 30.17
C ALA A 28 5.13 -9.00 30.25
N ASP A 29 6.09 -8.24 30.76
CA ASP A 29 5.97 -6.77 30.86
C ASP A 29 5.99 -6.12 29.47
N TYR A 30 6.82 -6.64 28.55
CA TYR A 30 6.85 -6.18 27.17
C TYR A 30 5.57 -6.54 26.40
N VAL A 31 4.95 -7.69 26.71
CA VAL A 31 3.64 -8.07 26.15
C VAL A 31 2.54 -7.15 26.69
N ARG A 32 2.50 -6.87 27.99
CA ARG A 32 1.55 -5.91 28.60
C ARG A 32 1.69 -4.51 28.01
N ALA A 33 2.92 -4.09 27.76
CA ALA A 33 3.24 -2.82 27.10
C ALA A 33 2.98 -2.83 25.58
N ARG A 34 2.56 -3.95 24.99
CA ARG A 34 2.32 -4.14 23.55
C ARG A 34 3.55 -3.99 22.66
N ALA A 35 4.75 -4.07 23.24
CA ALA A 35 6.00 -4.07 22.48
C ALA A 35 6.14 -5.31 21.61
N ILE A 36 5.72 -6.45 22.13
CA ILE A 36 5.66 -7.77 21.49
C ILE A 36 4.32 -8.42 21.83
N THR A 37 3.99 -9.52 21.17
CA THR A 37 2.80 -10.33 21.47
C THR A 37 3.19 -11.65 22.14
N ALA A 38 2.23 -12.30 22.81
CA ALA A 38 2.45 -13.64 23.36
C ALA A 38 2.80 -14.66 22.26
N ASP A 39 2.26 -14.49 21.05
CA ASP A 39 2.57 -15.32 19.89
C ASP A 39 4.01 -15.16 19.42
N ASP A 40 4.58 -13.94 19.50
CA ASP A 40 6.00 -13.70 19.19
C ASP A 40 6.90 -14.47 20.16
N VAL A 41 6.54 -14.44 21.46
CA VAL A 41 7.28 -15.18 22.48
C VAL A 41 7.13 -16.69 22.28
N ALA A 42 5.94 -17.18 21.96
CA ALA A 42 5.71 -18.59 21.67
C ALA A 42 6.51 -19.07 20.46
N ALA A 43 6.57 -18.28 19.38
CA ALA A 43 7.35 -18.60 18.20
C ALA A 43 8.87 -18.61 18.49
N ALA A 44 9.37 -17.63 19.25
CA ALA A 44 10.77 -17.62 19.70
C ALA A 44 11.08 -18.86 20.57
N ALA A 45 10.20 -19.19 21.51
CA ALA A 45 10.36 -20.37 22.38
C ALA A 45 10.39 -21.69 21.58
N ALA A 46 9.59 -21.80 20.52
CA ALA A 46 9.62 -22.95 19.63
C ALA A 46 10.98 -23.11 18.94
N LEU A 47 11.57 -22.01 18.42
CA LEU A 47 12.89 -22.03 17.81
C LEU A 47 14.00 -22.38 18.80
N VAL A 48 13.94 -21.83 20.02
CA VAL A 48 14.82 -22.21 21.14
C VAL A 48 14.69 -23.69 21.46
N GLY A 49 13.46 -24.23 21.50
CA GLY A 49 13.19 -25.65 21.74
C GLY A 49 13.77 -26.58 20.67
N ILE A 50 13.75 -26.17 19.40
CA ILE A 50 14.36 -26.92 18.29
C ILE A 50 15.88 -26.91 18.45
N ALA A 51 16.49 -25.73 18.65
CA ALA A 51 17.94 -25.61 18.82
C ALA A 51 18.49 -26.42 19.99
N ARG A 52 17.74 -26.50 21.11
CA ARG A 52 18.10 -27.32 22.29
C ARG A 52 18.13 -28.83 22.02
N ARG A 53 17.42 -29.32 21.01
CA ARG A 53 17.42 -30.74 20.62
C ARG A 53 18.63 -31.11 19.77
N GLU A 54 19.21 -30.13 19.08
CA GLU A 54 20.27 -30.36 18.09
C GLU A 54 21.67 -30.06 18.63
N ALA A 55 21.80 -29.23 19.68
CA ALA A 55 23.09 -28.77 20.21
C ALA A 55 23.01 -28.34 21.68
N THR A 56 24.15 -27.83 22.20
CA THR A 56 24.24 -27.20 23.52
C THR A 56 23.16 -26.12 23.68
N PRO A 57 22.47 -26.05 24.85
CA PRO A 57 21.40 -25.10 25.05
C PRO A 57 21.87 -23.66 24.80
N PRO A 58 21.18 -22.87 23.95
CA PRO A 58 21.54 -21.47 23.74
C PRO A 58 21.39 -20.66 25.04
N THR A 59 22.40 -19.90 25.40
CA THR A 59 22.40 -18.97 26.52
C THR A 59 21.92 -17.59 26.06
N ALA A 60 20.65 -17.49 25.66
CA ALA A 60 20.08 -16.20 25.30
C ALA A 60 19.63 -15.43 26.54
N ASP A 61 20.14 -14.23 26.73
CA ASP A 61 19.68 -13.31 27.76
C ASP A 61 18.33 -12.65 27.38
N LEU A 62 17.76 -11.85 28.27
CA LEU A 62 16.47 -11.19 28.04
C LEU A 62 16.48 -10.32 26.76
N ARG A 63 17.62 -9.68 26.42
CA ARG A 63 17.75 -8.81 25.25
C ARG A 63 17.73 -9.63 23.96
N ALA A 64 18.46 -10.74 23.92
CA ALA A 64 18.43 -11.66 22.79
C ALA A 64 17.02 -12.20 22.55
N TRP A 65 16.32 -12.60 23.61
CA TRP A 65 14.91 -13.01 23.53
C TRP A 65 14.00 -11.91 22.97
N LEU A 66 14.14 -10.69 23.49
CA LEU A 66 13.35 -9.54 23.03
C LEU A 66 13.62 -9.23 21.55
N ALA A 67 14.89 -9.21 21.15
CA ALA A 67 15.27 -8.96 19.76
C ALA A 67 14.74 -10.05 18.81
N MET A 68 14.78 -11.33 19.21
CA MET A 68 14.18 -12.43 18.42
C MET A 68 12.65 -12.24 18.29
N CYS A 69 11.96 -11.89 19.37
CA CYS A 69 10.52 -11.60 19.32
C CYS A 69 10.20 -10.43 18.37
N LEU A 70 11.01 -9.35 18.42
CA LEU A 70 10.88 -8.21 17.52
C LEU A 70 11.16 -8.61 16.06
N ALA A 71 12.17 -9.43 15.80
CA ALA A 71 12.47 -9.92 14.45
C ALA A 71 11.33 -10.80 13.87
N LEU A 72 10.67 -11.60 14.71
CA LEU A 72 9.48 -12.39 14.33
C LEU A 72 8.26 -11.49 14.05
N ARG A 73 8.14 -10.39 14.77
CA ARG A 73 7.09 -9.39 14.59
C ARG A 73 7.32 -8.52 13.35
N ALA A 74 8.59 -8.23 13.02
CA ALA A 74 9.02 -7.31 11.96
C ALA A 74 8.21 -7.42 10.65
N PRO A 75 8.02 -8.59 10.05
CA PRO A 75 7.28 -8.69 8.79
C PRO A 75 5.80 -8.26 8.90
N ARG A 76 5.16 -8.44 10.05
CA ARG A 76 3.77 -8.02 10.27
C ARG A 76 3.62 -6.50 10.39
N ASP A 77 4.67 -5.83 10.84
CA ASP A 77 4.73 -4.37 10.93
C ASP A 77 5.33 -3.73 9.64
N GLY A 78 5.58 -4.56 8.60
CA GLY A 78 6.05 -4.11 7.29
C GLY A 78 7.57 -3.98 7.15
N HIS A 79 8.35 -4.42 8.15
CA HIS A 79 9.81 -4.36 8.16
C HIS A 79 10.43 -5.68 7.69
N THR A 80 11.61 -5.64 7.10
CA THR A 80 12.37 -6.86 6.73
C THR A 80 13.37 -7.27 7.80
N CYS A 81 13.76 -6.33 8.68
CA CYS A 81 14.72 -6.54 9.76
C CYS A 81 14.38 -5.68 10.97
N VAL A 82 15.12 -5.87 12.05
CA VAL A 82 15.16 -4.97 13.22
C VAL A 82 16.46 -4.17 13.15
N SER A 83 16.37 -2.84 13.02
CA SER A 83 17.52 -1.94 13.19
C SER A 83 17.85 -1.83 14.67
N LEU A 84 19.06 -2.17 15.08
CA LEU A 84 19.47 -2.08 16.47
C LEU A 84 19.69 -0.62 16.91
N ALA A 85 20.00 0.28 15.98
CA ALA A 85 20.11 1.71 16.25
C ALA A 85 18.75 2.35 16.58
N ASP A 86 17.68 1.89 15.90
CA ASP A 86 16.33 2.47 16.01
C ASP A 86 15.38 1.57 16.78
N ILE A 87 15.88 0.56 17.51
CA ILE A 87 15.04 -0.49 18.10
C ILE A 87 14.00 0.06 19.09
N ARG A 88 14.30 1.18 19.73
CA ARG A 88 13.40 1.85 20.64
C ARG A 88 12.25 2.54 19.94
N ASP A 89 12.52 3.22 18.83
CA ASP A 89 11.49 3.91 18.02
C ASP A 89 10.57 2.90 17.32
N TRP A 90 11.09 1.70 17.16
CA TRP A 90 10.47 0.60 16.46
C TRP A 90 9.46 -0.17 17.31
N ALA A 91 9.62 -0.17 18.60
CA ALA A 91 8.80 -0.93 19.54
C ALA A 91 7.33 -0.48 19.65
N GLY A 92 6.89 0.38 18.78
CA GLY A 92 5.51 0.64 18.46
C GLY A 92 4.71 1.51 19.42
N ASP A 93 3.43 1.18 19.60
CA ASP A 93 2.47 1.92 20.45
C ASP A 93 2.75 1.74 21.96
N ILE A 94 4.02 1.59 22.33
CA ILE A 94 4.39 1.52 23.73
C ILE A 94 4.07 2.88 24.36
N ASP A 95 3.18 2.86 25.31
CA ASP A 95 3.03 3.99 26.22
C ASP A 95 4.25 4.00 27.15
N PHE A 96 5.34 4.64 26.72
CA PHE A 96 6.56 4.76 27.51
C PHE A 96 6.34 5.43 28.88
N LYS A 97 5.25 6.18 29.07
CA LYS A 97 4.88 6.71 30.40
C LYS A 97 4.43 5.59 31.33
N LYS A 98 3.73 4.58 30.81
CA LYS A 98 3.33 3.38 31.56
C LYS A 98 4.39 2.29 31.59
N ALA A 99 5.28 2.28 30.60
CA ALA A 99 6.32 1.28 30.39
C ALA A 99 7.73 1.77 30.79
N GLY A 100 7.83 2.84 31.60
CA GLY A 100 9.11 3.44 32.00
C GLY A 100 10.06 2.51 32.78
N HIS A 101 9.53 1.38 33.26
CA HIS A 101 10.32 0.33 33.94
C HIS A 101 10.95 -0.67 32.97
N LEU A 102 10.53 -0.65 31.67
CA LEU A 102 11.10 -1.56 30.67
C LEU A 102 12.51 -1.14 30.28
N HIS A 103 13.41 -2.11 30.30
CA HIS A 103 14.81 -1.87 29.97
C HIS A 103 15.02 -1.94 28.45
N TRP A 104 15.28 -0.78 27.83
CA TRP A 104 15.64 -0.64 26.43
C TRP A 104 17.02 -0.01 26.33
N PRO A 105 18.10 -0.79 26.12
CA PRO A 105 19.42 -0.22 25.87
C PRO A 105 19.37 0.74 24.67
N ALA A 106 19.91 1.95 24.86
CA ALA A 106 20.02 2.93 23.78
C ALA A 106 21.22 2.64 22.86
N ASP A 107 22.25 1.99 23.42
CA ASP A 107 23.48 1.69 22.69
C ASP A 107 23.33 0.39 21.86
N PRO A 108 23.46 0.46 20.52
CA PRO A 108 23.45 -0.71 19.66
C PRO A 108 24.52 -1.76 19.98
N ALA A 109 25.67 -1.34 20.57
CA ALA A 109 26.74 -2.26 20.94
C ALA A 109 26.29 -3.22 22.05
N VAL A 110 25.45 -2.76 22.98
CA VAL A 110 24.89 -3.60 24.06
C VAL A 110 23.99 -4.69 23.48
N TRP A 111 23.19 -4.35 22.47
CA TRP A 111 22.37 -5.33 21.76
C TRP A 111 23.24 -6.34 21.02
N ARG A 112 24.25 -5.88 20.25
CA ARG A 112 25.15 -6.77 19.49
C ARG A 112 25.87 -7.76 20.40
N ALA A 113 26.39 -7.32 21.54
CA ALA A 113 27.06 -8.20 22.49
C ALA A 113 26.14 -9.31 23.01
N SER A 114 24.90 -8.96 23.34
CA SER A 114 23.89 -9.93 23.77
C SER A 114 23.52 -10.90 22.64
N LEU A 115 23.32 -10.41 21.41
CA LEU A 115 22.94 -11.24 20.26
C LEU A 115 24.06 -12.19 19.85
N ALA A 116 25.32 -11.76 19.91
CA ALA A 116 26.48 -12.59 19.58
C ALA A 116 26.64 -13.80 20.53
N SER A 117 26.15 -13.69 21.77
CA SER A 117 26.18 -14.79 22.74
C SER A 117 25.05 -15.82 22.56
N ALA A 118 24.10 -15.58 21.66
CA ALA A 118 22.90 -16.41 21.50
C ALA A 118 23.03 -17.49 20.39
N GLU A 119 24.24 -17.98 20.11
CA GLU A 119 24.43 -19.11 19.18
C GLU A 119 23.78 -20.40 19.74
N PRO A 120 23.25 -21.30 18.88
CA PRO A 120 23.22 -21.24 17.42
C PRO A 120 21.97 -20.55 16.84
N LEU A 121 21.18 -19.87 17.66
CA LEU A 121 19.94 -19.21 17.22
C LEU A 121 20.17 -17.97 16.37
N ILE A 122 21.22 -17.20 16.74
CA ILE A 122 21.60 -15.97 16.04
C ILE A 122 23.02 -16.19 15.47
N GLY A 123 23.14 -16.07 14.16
CA GLY A 123 24.40 -16.23 13.45
C GLY A 123 24.74 -15.02 12.59
N MET A 124 25.91 -15.09 11.94
CA MET A 124 26.34 -14.10 10.94
C MET A 124 25.84 -14.47 9.54
N PRO A 125 25.87 -13.55 8.56
CA PRO A 125 25.55 -13.85 7.17
C PRO A 125 26.33 -15.08 6.66
N GLY A 126 25.59 -16.01 6.01
CA GLY A 126 26.14 -17.30 5.55
C GLY A 126 25.97 -18.45 6.55
N SER A 127 25.60 -18.21 7.81
CA SER A 127 25.27 -19.27 8.76
C SER A 127 23.88 -19.89 8.48
N ARG A 128 23.60 -21.03 9.12
CA ARG A 128 22.28 -21.71 9.06
C ARG A 128 21.34 -21.30 10.20
N ALA A 129 21.71 -20.28 10.99
CA ALA A 129 20.91 -19.79 12.09
C ALA A 129 19.55 -19.24 11.59
N PRO A 130 18.45 -19.38 12.36
CA PRO A 130 17.15 -18.84 11.99
C PRO A 130 17.12 -17.30 12.02
N PHE A 131 17.97 -16.68 12.84
CA PHE A 131 18.16 -15.24 12.89
C PHE A 131 19.59 -14.89 12.46
N ILE A 132 19.73 -13.82 11.68
CA ILE A 132 21.02 -13.37 11.16
C ILE A 132 21.28 -11.94 11.62
N LEU A 133 22.38 -11.75 12.33
CA LEU A 133 22.91 -10.44 12.69
C LEU A 133 23.82 -9.95 11.57
N ASP A 134 23.36 -8.98 10.81
CA ASP A 134 24.09 -8.35 9.72
C ASP A 134 24.72 -7.05 10.22
N ALA A 135 26.04 -6.97 10.13
CA ALA A 135 26.78 -5.78 10.54
C ALA A 135 26.54 -4.64 9.54
N THR A 136 26.36 -3.43 10.04
CA THR A 136 26.28 -2.23 9.22
C THR A 136 27.57 -1.40 9.35
N PRO A 137 27.96 -0.63 8.30
CA PRO A 137 29.19 0.18 8.34
C PRO A 137 29.20 1.20 9.48
N ASP A 138 28.05 1.70 9.90
CA ASP A 138 27.87 2.62 11.04
C ASP A 138 27.98 1.95 12.41
N GLY A 139 28.24 0.64 12.42
CA GLY A 139 28.31 -0.14 13.66
C GLY A 139 26.96 -0.43 14.31
N GLY A 140 25.82 -0.01 13.73
CA GLY A 140 24.50 -0.24 14.29
C GLY A 140 24.09 -1.70 14.33
N GLY A 141 24.11 -2.37 13.19
CA GLY A 141 23.68 -3.75 12.99
C GLY A 141 22.17 -3.89 12.74
N ARG A 142 21.82 -4.96 12.02
CA ARG A 142 20.42 -5.33 11.72
C ARG A 142 20.21 -6.81 12.04
N LEU A 143 19.14 -7.12 12.78
CA LEU A 143 18.72 -8.49 13.02
C LEU A 143 17.61 -8.89 12.06
N TYR A 144 17.86 -9.92 11.28
CA TYR A 144 16.95 -10.46 10.28
C TYR A 144 16.42 -11.83 10.68
N LEU A 145 15.24 -12.18 10.18
CA LEU A 145 14.95 -13.57 9.86
C LEU A 145 15.84 -13.99 8.68
N ALA A 146 16.43 -15.19 8.72
CA ALA A 146 17.33 -15.68 7.66
C ALA A 146 16.71 -15.59 6.27
N ARG A 147 15.39 -15.89 6.16
CA ARG A 147 14.64 -15.77 4.92
C ARG A 147 14.59 -14.33 4.40
N SER A 148 14.32 -13.37 5.27
CA SER A 148 14.19 -11.95 4.85
C SER A 148 15.52 -11.39 4.35
N LEU A 149 16.63 -11.77 5.01
CA LEU A 149 17.97 -11.41 4.54
C LEU A 149 18.26 -12.01 3.15
N HIS A 150 17.96 -13.29 2.97
CA HIS A 150 18.16 -13.98 1.68
C HIS A 150 17.34 -13.30 0.56
N GLU A 151 16.08 -12.96 0.82
CA GLU A 151 15.22 -12.24 -0.14
C GLU A 151 15.85 -10.90 -0.54
N GLU A 152 16.34 -10.09 0.40
CA GLU A 152 17.02 -8.81 0.09
C GLU A 152 18.33 -9.00 -0.69
N GLN A 153 19.15 -9.97 -0.31
CA GLN A 153 20.41 -10.27 -1.00
C GLN A 153 20.15 -10.69 -2.46
N GLU A 154 19.16 -11.55 -2.70
CA GLU A 154 18.80 -11.99 -4.04
C GLU A 154 18.20 -10.85 -4.88
N ILE A 155 17.35 -9.99 -4.28
CA ILE A 155 16.84 -8.79 -4.96
C ILE A 155 17.99 -7.89 -5.38
N ALA A 156 18.92 -7.57 -4.47
CA ALA A 156 20.08 -6.74 -4.78
C ALA A 156 20.93 -7.35 -5.88
N ARG A 157 21.29 -8.64 -5.74
CA ARG A 157 22.08 -9.36 -6.75
C ARG A 157 21.44 -9.31 -8.15
N ARG A 158 20.11 -9.45 -8.23
CA ARG A 158 19.35 -9.42 -9.50
C ARG A 158 19.21 -8.02 -10.07
N LEU A 159 19.17 -6.98 -9.25
CA LEU A 159 19.01 -5.61 -9.73
C LEU A 159 20.33 -4.95 -10.16
N VAL A 160 21.46 -5.28 -9.49
CA VAL A 160 22.77 -4.66 -9.76
C VAL A 160 23.81 -5.59 -10.37
N GLY A 161 23.52 -6.90 -10.47
CA GLY A 161 24.42 -7.90 -11.05
C GLY A 161 24.55 -7.78 -12.57
N ASP A 162 25.68 -8.25 -13.10
CA ASP A 162 26.00 -8.15 -14.53
C ASP A 162 25.34 -9.25 -15.38
N ASN A 163 24.92 -10.37 -14.78
CA ASN A 163 24.34 -11.54 -15.46
C ASN A 163 22.81 -11.62 -15.35
N THR A 164 22.14 -10.52 -15.11
CA THR A 164 20.67 -10.47 -15.05
C THR A 164 20.11 -9.82 -16.30
N GLY A 165 18.95 -10.27 -16.77
CA GLY A 165 18.23 -9.60 -17.85
C GLY A 165 18.12 -8.09 -17.62
N GLU A 166 17.93 -7.32 -18.66
CA GLU A 166 17.87 -5.86 -18.57
C GLU A 166 16.71 -5.41 -17.68
N VAL A 167 17.00 -4.92 -16.47
CA VAL A 167 16.00 -4.32 -15.59
C VAL A 167 16.00 -2.81 -15.80
N ARG A 168 14.84 -2.26 -16.15
CA ARG A 168 14.59 -0.82 -16.26
C ARG A 168 13.53 -0.40 -15.24
N ILE A 169 13.65 0.80 -14.73
CA ILE A 169 12.78 1.34 -13.69
C ILE A 169 12.24 2.68 -14.16
N LEU A 170 10.91 2.83 -14.18
CA LEU A 170 10.21 4.04 -14.54
C LEU A 170 9.48 4.59 -13.32
N LEU A 171 10.03 5.63 -12.71
CA LEU A 171 9.48 6.28 -11.55
C LEU A 171 8.68 7.53 -11.93
N GLY A 172 7.62 7.79 -11.19
CA GLY A 172 6.88 9.04 -11.34
C GLY A 172 5.59 9.05 -10.53
N GLY A 173 5.19 10.22 -10.10
CA GLY A 173 3.94 10.43 -9.38
C GLY A 173 2.70 10.16 -10.25
N PRO A 174 1.50 10.25 -9.68
CA PRO A 174 0.26 10.15 -10.45
C PRO A 174 0.17 11.28 -11.49
N GLY A 175 -0.25 10.93 -12.69
CA GLY A 175 -0.39 11.89 -13.79
C GLY A 175 0.89 12.32 -14.49
N THR A 176 2.04 11.72 -14.20
CA THR A 176 3.32 12.07 -14.86
C THR A 176 3.52 11.40 -16.23
N GLY A 177 2.52 10.68 -16.74
CA GLY A 177 2.61 10.07 -18.07
C GLY A 177 3.24 8.68 -18.11
N LYS A 178 3.39 7.97 -16.99
CA LYS A 178 3.93 6.59 -16.94
C LYS A 178 3.26 5.67 -17.96
N THR A 179 1.92 5.65 -18.02
CA THR A 179 1.17 4.82 -18.98
C THR A 179 1.47 5.20 -20.43
N THR A 180 1.68 6.49 -20.71
CA THR A 180 2.07 6.96 -22.04
C THR A 180 3.44 6.41 -22.41
N GLN A 181 4.42 6.50 -21.52
CA GLN A 181 5.76 5.95 -21.72
C GLN A 181 5.74 4.44 -21.92
N VAL A 182 4.93 3.71 -21.17
CA VAL A 182 4.73 2.28 -21.37
C VAL A 182 4.14 2.02 -22.75
N ALA A 183 3.06 2.71 -23.14
CA ALA A 183 2.42 2.55 -24.43
C ALA A 183 3.38 2.84 -25.61
N THR A 184 4.16 3.94 -25.53
CA THR A 184 5.18 4.28 -26.54
C THR A 184 6.21 3.15 -26.70
N ARG A 185 6.73 2.63 -25.58
CA ARG A 185 7.70 1.52 -25.61
C ARG A 185 7.12 0.24 -26.20
N LEU A 186 5.87 -0.09 -25.85
CA LEU A 186 5.18 -1.26 -26.41
C LEU A 186 4.96 -1.12 -27.93
N VAL A 187 4.53 0.06 -28.37
CA VAL A 187 4.37 0.36 -29.80
C VAL A 187 5.70 0.19 -30.54
N SER A 188 6.79 0.80 -30.04
CA SER A 188 8.12 0.70 -30.65
C SER A 188 8.62 -0.75 -30.73
N LEU A 189 8.35 -1.56 -29.70
CA LEU A 189 8.74 -2.97 -29.67
C LEU A 189 7.99 -3.81 -30.69
N PHE A 190 6.67 -3.66 -30.78
CA PHE A 190 5.86 -4.38 -31.77
C PHE A 190 6.12 -3.92 -33.21
N GLN A 191 6.55 -2.65 -33.40
CA GLN A 191 6.99 -2.17 -34.72
C GLN A 191 8.32 -2.81 -35.13
N ALA A 192 9.24 -2.98 -34.16
CA ALA A 192 10.53 -3.59 -34.43
C ALA A 192 10.42 -5.11 -34.66
N ASP A 193 9.63 -5.79 -33.85
CA ASP A 193 9.36 -7.22 -33.96
C ASP A 193 7.94 -7.57 -33.50
N PRO A 194 7.01 -7.83 -34.46
CA PRO A 194 5.65 -8.24 -34.15
C PRO A 194 5.52 -9.57 -33.39
N ALA A 195 6.55 -10.41 -33.37
CA ALA A 195 6.57 -11.69 -32.66
C ALA A 195 6.98 -11.55 -31.18
N THR A 196 7.33 -10.35 -30.72
CA THR A 196 7.73 -10.09 -29.35
C THR A 196 6.65 -10.52 -28.35
N ARG A 197 7.01 -11.37 -27.39
CA ARG A 197 6.11 -11.88 -26.35
C ARG A 197 6.17 -10.96 -25.13
N ILE A 198 5.07 -10.30 -24.83
CA ILE A 198 4.99 -9.32 -23.74
C ILE A 198 4.04 -9.81 -22.66
N ALA A 199 4.45 -9.71 -21.39
CA ALA A 199 3.56 -9.85 -20.24
C ALA A 199 3.39 -8.50 -19.55
N LEU A 200 2.13 -8.14 -19.27
CA LEU A 200 1.76 -6.99 -18.47
C LEU A 200 1.18 -7.46 -17.14
N ALA A 201 1.65 -6.96 -16.02
CA ALA A 201 1.12 -7.36 -14.73
C ALA A 201 1.10 -6.21 -13.72
N ALA A 202 0.27 -6.39 -12.68
CA ALA A 202 0.16 -5.47 -11.56
C ALA A 202 -0.06 -6.26 -10.24
N PRO A 203 0.18 -5.68 -9.06
CA PRO A 203 -0.02 -6.37 -7.78
C PRO A 203 -1.47 -6.81 -7.54
N THR A 204 -2.44 -6.04 -8.02
CA THR A 204 -3.88 -6.30 -7.80
C THR A 204 -4.64 -6.43 -9.13
N GLY A 205 -5.79 -7.14 -9.10
CA GLY A 205 -6.69 -7.25 -10.25
C GLY A 205 -7.19 -5.91 -10.75
N LYS A 206 -7.54 -5.02 -9.83
CA LYS A 206 -7.97 -3.64 -10.13
C LYS A 206 -6.89 -2.83 -10.86
N ALA A 207 -5.64 -2.90 -10.39
CA ALA A 207 -4.53 -2.21 -11.05
C ALA A 207 -4.29 -2.79 -12.45
N ALA A 208 -4.37 -4.10 -12.63
CA ALA A 208 -4.25 -4.75 -13.93
C ALA A 208 -5.36 -4.34 -14.90
N ALA A 209 -6.62 -4.33 -14.45
CA ALA A 209 -7.77 -3.89 -15.24
C ALA A 209 -7.62 -2.42 -15.68
N ARG A 210 -7.20 -1.56 -14.74
CA ARG A 210 -6.96 -0.13 -15.01
C ARG A 210 -5.80 0.09 -15.98
N MET A 211 -4.72 -0.67 -15.87
CA MET A 211 -3.61 -0.63 -16.83
C MET A 211 -4.12 -0.96 -18.25
N ALA A 212 -4.97 -1.98 -18.39
CA ALA A 212 -5.57 -2.34 -19.67
C ALA A 212 -6.44 -1.21 -20.25
N GLU A 213 -7.28 -0.59 -19.43
CA GLU A 213 -8.14 0.53 -19.82
C GLU A 213 -7.30 1.75 -20.23
N ALA A 214 -6.32 2.13 -19.41
CA ALA A 214 -5.45 3.26 -19.65
C ALA A 214 -4.61 3.11 -20.93
N LEU A 215 -4.10 1.90 -21.21
CA LEU A 215 -3.42 1.60 -22.48
C LEU A 215 -4.36 1.74 -23.67
N ARG A 216 -5.56 1.14 -23.62
CA ARG A 216 -6.55 1.28 -24.71
C ARG A 216 -6.91 2.75 -24.96
N ASN A 217 -7.22 3.50 -23.91
CA ASN A 217 -7.57 4.92 -24.04
C ASN A 217 -6.42 5.71 -24.68
N ARG A 218 -5.18 5.47 -24.26
CA ARG A 218 -4.01 6.17 -24.82
C ARG A 218 -3.75 5.84 -26.30
N LEU A 219 -3.99 4.60 -26.72
CA LEU A 219 -3.86 4.19 -28.13
C LEU A 219 -4.87 4.85 -29.08
N HIS A 220 -6.00 5.33 -28.54
CA HIS A 220 -7.07 6.00 -29.28
C HIS A 220 -7.12 7.52 -29.04
N ASP A 221 -6.25 8.04 -28.17
CA ASP A 221 -6.23 9.47 -27.83
C ASP A 221 -5.63 10.29 -28.99
N PRO A 222 -6.38 11.23 -29.58
CA PRO A 222 -5.86 12.12 -30.63
C PRO A 222 -4.72 13.02 -30.15
N LYS A 223 -4.58 13.20 -28.83
CA LYS A 223 -3.49 13.95 -28.20
C LYS A 223 -2.31 13.07 -27.78
N ALA A 224 -2.32 11.78 -28.14
CA ALA A 224 -1.18 10.90 -27.88
C ALA A 224 0.07 11.37 -28.64
N PRO A 225 1.29 11.04 -28.15
CA PRO A 225 2.52 11.27 -28.89
C PRO A 225 2.47 10.69 -30.30
N ALA A 226 3.21 11.30 -31.23
CA ALA A 226 3.22 10.92 -32.64
C ALA A 226 3.54 9.43 -32.84
N GLU A 227 4.46 8.89 -32.03
CA GLU A 227 4.87 7.48 -32.05
C GLU A 227 3.69 6.52 -31.83
N ILE A 228 2.71 6.92 -31.01
CA ILE A 228 1.50 6.13 -30.75
C ILE A 228 0.44 6.42 -31.81
N ARG A 229 0.21 7.70 -32.11
CA ARG A 229 -0.86 8.15 -33.00
C ARG A 229 -0.65 7.67 -34.43
N ASP A 230 0.61 7.77 -34.90
CA ASP A 230 0.98 7.47 -36.29
C ASP A 230 1.42 6.01 -36.47
N ALA A 231 1.36 5.19 -35.40
CA ALA A 231 1.67 3.76 -35.44
C ALA A 231 0.68 2.99 -36.34
N PRO A 232 1.11 1.95 -37.07
CA PRO A 232 0.25 1.08 -37.83
C PRO A 232 -0.92 0.52 -37.00
N ARG A 233 -2.08 0.35 -37.64
CA ARG A 233 -3.30 -0.13 -36.97
C ARG A 233 -3.07 -1.50 -36.30
N GLU A 234 -2.34 -2.37 -37.00
CA GLU A 234 -2.00 -3.72 -36.53
C GLU A 234 -1.17 -3.69 -35.25
N VAL A 235 -0.20 -2.79 -35.14
CA VAL A 235 0.63 -2.57 -33.97
C VAL A 235 -0.21 -2.06 -32.79
N ARG A 236 -1.05 -1.06 -33.03
CA ARG A 236 -1.97 -0.54 -31.99
C ARG A 236 -2.94 -1.62 -31.52
N ALA A 237 -3.46 -2.45 -32.45
CA ALA A 237 -4.32 -3.58 -32.11
C ALA A 237 -3.59 -4.64 -31.27
N ALA A 238 -2.32 -4.95 -31.57
CA ALA A 238 -1.51 -5.89 -30.81
C ALA A 238 -1.28 -5.38 -29.38
N VAL A 239 -0.94 -4.10 -29.20
CA VAL A 239 -0.80 -3.49 -27.87
C VAL A 239 -2.14 -3.49 -27.10
N ALA A 240 -3.26 -3.18 -27.77
CA ALA A 240 -4.60 -3.19 -27.16
C ALA A 240 -5.07 -4.59 -26.77
N ALA A 241 -4.60 -5.63 -27.47
CA ALA A 241 -4.90 -7.03 -27.17
C ALA A 241 -4.12 -7.59 -25.97
N ALA A 242 -3.04 -6.92 -25.55
CA ALA A 242 -2.30 -7.32 -24.37
C ALA A 242 -3.21 -7.24 -23.13
N ARG A 243 -3.32 -8.36 -22.40
CA ARG A 243 -4.19 -8.48 -21.22
C ARG A 243 -3.34 -8.46 -19.95
N PRO A 244 -3.31 -7.34 -19.21
CA PRO A 244 -2.67 -7.31 -17.91
C PRO A 244 -3.31 -8.31 -16.94
N VAL A 245 -2.45 -8.95 -16.14
CA VAL A 245 -2.87 -9.93 -15.12
C VAL A 245 -2.27 -9.54 -13.77
N THR A 246 -2.71 -10.21 -12.69
CA THR A 246 -2.00 -10.04 -11.41
C THR A 246 -0.64 -10.73 -11.45
N ILE A 247 0.34 -10.21 -10.69
CA ILE A 247 1.67 -10.84 -10.58
C ILE A 247 1.54 -12.28 -10.09
N HIS A 248 0.64 -12.56 -9.15
CA HIS A 248 0.37 -13.92 -8.69
C HIS A 248 -0.10 -14.85 -9.82
N LYS A 249 -0.98 -14.35 -10.70
CA LYS A 249 -1.43 -15.11 -11.88
C LYS A 249 -0.29 -15.28 -12.91
N LEU A 250 0.50 -14.24 -13.15
CA LEU A 250 1.69 -14.30 -14.02
C LEU A 250 2.66 -15.37 -13.54
N LEU A 251 2.96 -15.42 -12.24
CA LEU A 251 3.85 -16.39 -11.63
C LEU A 251 3.22 -17.78 -11.45
N GLY A 252 1.94 -17.95 -11.74
CA GLY A 252 1.22 -19.21 -11.58
C GLY A 252 1.14 -19.66 -10.11
N TYR A 253 0.68 -18.75 -9.23
CA TYR A 253 0.57 -19.01 -7.79
C TYR A 253 -0.35 -20.21 -7.48
N ARG A 254 0.12 -21.10 -6.58
CA ARG A 254 -0.56 -22.30 -6.12
C ARG A 254 -0.66 -22.27 -4.59
N PRO A 255 -1.84 -22.03 -4.01
CA PRO A 255 -2.00 -21.88 -2.55
C PRO A 255 -1.49 -23.09 -1.75
N TYR A 256 -1.65 -24.30 -2.31
CA TYR A 256 -1.31 -25.57 -1.66
C TYR A 256 -0.21 -26.34 -2.40
N GLY A 257 0.46 -25.70 -3.38
CA GLY A 257 1.48 -26.33 -4.21
C GLY A 257 2.90 -26.19 -3.65
N THR A 258 3.76 -27.15 -3.97
CA THR A 258 5.22 -27.04 -3.78
C THR A 258 5.86 -27.28 -5.15
N PRO A 259 6.58 -26.30 -5.72
CA PRO A 259 6.72 -24.91 -5.25
C PRO A 259 5.41 -24.09 -5.33
N ARG A 260 5.30 -23.06 -4.49
CA ARG A 260 4.13 -22.16 -4.45
C ARG A 260 3.88 -21.40 -5.74
N TYR A 261 4.93 -21.16 -6.52
CA TYR A 261 4.88 -20.51 -7.82
C TYR A 261 5.33 -21.48 -8.91
N ARG A 262 4.55 -21.56 -9.99
CA ARG A 262 4.88 -22.38 -11.16
C ARG A 262 6.15 -21.89 -11.83
N PHE A 263 6.29 -20.57 -11.97
CA PHE A 263 7.45 -19.94 -12.58
C PHE A 263 8.42 -19.49 -11.49
N HIS A 264 9.68 -19.88 -11.63
CA HIS A 264 10.78 -19.66 -10.69
C HIS A 264 12.12 -19.85 -11.44
N ALA A 265 13.26 -19.74 -10.77
CA ALA A 265 14.59 -19.85 -11.42
C ALA A 265 14.78 -21.12 -12.26
N GLY A 266 14.24 -22.26 -11.82
CA GLY A 266 14.30 -23.52 -12.59
C GLY A 266 13.23 -23.67 -13.68
N ASN A 267 12.27 -22.77 -13.78
CA ASN A 267 11.22 -22.72 -14.81
C ASN A 267 10.83 -21.25 -15.07
N PRO A 268 11.66 -20.49 -15.80
CA PRO A 268 11.48 -19.06 -15.97
C PRO A 268 10.26 -18.72 -16.85
N LEU A 269 9.85 -17.47 -16.81
CA LEU A 269 8.81 -16.90 -17.66
C LEU A 269 9.31 -16.86 -19.11
N ALA A 270 8.46 -17.32 -20.04
CA ALA A 270 8.79 -17.39 -21.47
C ALA A 270 8.34 -16.10 -22.20
N TYR A 271 8.76 -14.93 -21.72
CA TYR A 271 8.47 -13.62 -22.32
C TYR A 271 9.75 -12.87 -22.65
N ASP A 272 9.69 -12.00 -23.66
CA ASP A 272 10.80 -11.16 -24.08
C ASP A 272 10.81 -9.84 -23.28
N LEU A 273 9.63 -9.39 -22.82
CA LEU A 273 9.44 -8.26 -21.92
C LEU A 273 8.36 -8.56 -20.88
N VAL A 274 8.65 -8.26 -19.61
CA VAL A 274 7.70 -8.23 -18.52
C VAL A 274 7.58 -6.79 -18.01
N VAL A 275 6.38 -6.23 -17.99
CA VAL A 275 6.08 -4.90 -17.44
C VAL A 275 5.26 -5.06 -16.18
N ILE A 276 5.72 -4.46 -15.10
CA ILE A 276 5.02 -4.45 -13.81
C ILE A 276 4.62 -3.02 -13.49
N ASP A 277 3.32 -2.76 -13.46
CA ASP A 277 2.78 -1.47 -13.01
C ASP A 277 2.44 -1.50 -11.51
N GLU A 278 2.31 -0.33 -10.90
CA GLU A 278 2.09 -0.15 -9.44
C GLU A 278 3.15 -0.89 -8.59
N ALA A 279 4.42 -0.83 -9.01
CA ALA A 279 5.51 -1.56 -8.36
C ALA A 279 5.78 -1.10 -6.91
N SER A 280 5.27 0.04 -6.46
CA SER A 280 5.30 0.49 -5.07
C SER A 280 4.60 -0.48 -4.10
N MET A 281 3.63 -1.25 -4.60
CA MET A 281 2.90 -2.24 -3.82
C MET A 281 3.59 -3.60 -3.73
N LEU A 282 4.78 -3.80 -4.32
CA LEU A 282 5.50 -5.06 -4.22
C LEU A 282 6.23 -5.16 -2.88
N SER A 283 5.96 -6.25 -2.16
CA SER A 283 6.74 -6.65 -0.99
C SER A 283 8.09 -7.25 -1.41
N SER A 284 9.04 -7.33 -0.46
CA SER A 284 10.33 -7.98 -0.69
C SER A 284 10.16 -9.43 -1.17
N SER A 285 9.26 -10.18 -0.54
CA SER A 285 9.00 -11.58 -0.93
C SER A 285 8.44 -11.70 -2.35
N LEU A 286 7.45 -10.85 -2.73
CA LEU A 286 6.86 -10.90 -4.07
C LEU A 286 7.87 -10.45 -5.14
N MET A 287 8.68 -9.43 -4.86
CA MET A 287 9.77 -8.98 -5.74
C MET A 287 10.82 -10.08 -5.92
N HIS A 288 11.23 -10.75 -4.84
CA HIS A 288 12.16 -11.88 -4.90
C HIS A 288 11.64 -12.98 -5.84
N HIS A 289 10.37 -13.40 -5.68
CA HIS A 289 9.78 -14.42 -6.54
C HIS A 289 9.63 -13.98 -7.99
N LEU A 290 9.30 -12.70 -8.23
CA LEU A 290 9.23 -12.13 -9.58
C LEU A 290 10.61 -12.18 -10.26
N LEU A 291 11.63 -11.66 -9.59
CA LEU A 291 12.99 -11.64 -10.12
C LEU A 291 13.55 -13.05 -10.34
N ALA A 292 13.22 -14.01 -9.46
CA ALA A 292 13.60 -15.40 -9.65
C ALA A 292 12.94 -16.04 -10.89
N ALA A 293 11.75 -15.60 -11.27
CA ALA A 293 11.03 -16.10 -12.43
C ALA A 293 11.41 -15.41 -13.75
N VAL A 294 12.04 -14.23 -13.69
CA VAL A 294 12.55 -13.51 -14.88
C VAL A 294 13.85 -14.17 -15.34
N GLY A 295 13.85 -14.74 -16.55
CA GLY A 295 15.04 -15.36 -17.16
C GLY A 295 16.06 -14.35 -17.65
N GLU A 296 17.29 -14.81 -17.96
CA GLU A 296 18.39 -13.95 -18.44
C GLU A 296 18.09 -13.21 -19.74
N GLY A 297 17.30 -13.82 -20.63
CA GLY A 297 16.87 -13.19 -21.91
C GLY A 297 15.63 -12.31 -21.80
N THR A 298 14.99 -12.19 -20.63
CA THR A 298 13.76 -11.43 -20.42
C THR A 298 14.09 -10.03 -19.89
N ARG A 299 13.59 -8.99 -20.57
CA ARG A 299 13.66 -7.61 -20.06
C ARG A 299 12.55 -7.39 -19.03
N LEU A 300 12.86 -6.68 -17.95
CA LEU A 300 11.92 -6.32 -16.89
C LEU A 300 11.80 -4.79 -16.82
N LEU A 301 10.57 -4.27 -16.91
CA LEU A 301 10.25 -2.87 -16.68
C LEU A 301 9.39 -2.75 -15.42
N LEU A 302 9.94 -2.14 -14.38
CA LEU A 302 9.24 -1.79 -13.15
C LEU A 302 8.70 -0.36 -13.27
N VAL A 303 7.40 -0.18 -13.08
CA VAL A 303 6.73 1.12 -13.18
C VAL A 303 6.03 1.41 -11.86
N GLY A 304 6.23 2.59 -11.29
CA GLY A 304 5.54 2.94 -10.05
C GLY A 304 5.90 4.31 -9.51
N ASP A 305 5.33 4.61 -8.35
CA ASP A 305 5.55 5.85 -7.62
C ASP A 305 6.17 5.50 -6.26
N PRO A 306 7.44 5.85 -6.01
CA PRO A 306 8.12 5.51 -4.77
C PRO A 306 7.57 6.25 -3.55
N ASP A 307 6.86 7.37 -3.77
CA ASP A 307 6.34 8.26 -2.73
C ASP A 307 4.90 7.88 -2.30
N GLN A 308 4.24 6.96 -3.02
CA GLN A 308 2.98 6.38 -2.61
C GLN A 308 3.17 5.33 -1.50
N LEU A 309 2.05 4.94 -0.88
CA LEU A 309 2.03 3.87 0.11
C LEU A 309 2.74 2.62 -0.42
N ALA A 310 3.70 2.15 0.35
CA ALA A 310 4.37 0.88 0.10
C ALA A 310 3.42 -0.31 0.30
N SER A 311 3.89 -1.53 -0.02
CA SER A 311 3.12 -2.76 0.15
C SER A 311 2.63 -2.93 1.60
N VAL A 312 1.53 -3.65 1.81
CA VAL A 312 1.07 -4.01 3.16
C VAL A 312 2.05 -4.99 3.81
N ASP A 313 2.60 -5.91 3.01
CA ASP A 313 3.61 -6.86 3.45
C ASP A 313 5.00 -6.20 3.60
N ALA A 314 5.97 -6.94 4.15
CA ALA A 314 7.29 -6.44 4.49
C ALA A 314 8.09 -5.90 3.28
N GLY A 315 8.78 -4.79 3.54
CA GLY A 315 9.69 -4.12 2.60
C GLY A 315 9.10 -2.90 1.90
N SER A 316 9.98 -2.02 1.45
CA SER A 316 9.69 -0.83 0.64
C SER A 316 10.56 -0.84 -0.62
N VAL A 317 10.44 -1.92 -1.42
CA VAL A 317 11.43 -2.24 -2.47
C VAL A 317 11.59 -1.11 -3.48
N LEU A 318 10.48 -0.55 -4.00
CA LEU A 318 10.58 0.56 -4.97
C LEU A 318 11.14 1.83 -4.35
N GLY A 319 10.79 2.12 -3.08
CA GLY A 319 11.36 3.24 -2.34
C GLY A 319 12.86 3.09 -2.11
N ASP A 320 13.32 1.88 -1.75
CA ASP A 320 14.75 1.59 -1.57
C ASP A 320 15.52 1.67 -2.89
N ILE A 321 14.93 1.17 -4.00
CA ILE A 321 15.48 1.30 -5.35
C ILE A 321 15.61 2.79 -5.74
N ALA A 322 14.56 3.58 -5.52
CA ALA A 322 14.56 5.01 -5.86
C ALA A 322 15.64 5.78 -5.09
N LYS A 323 15.78 5.51 -3.79
CA LYS A 323 16.82 6.12 -2.94
C LYS A 323 18.21 5.68 -3.37
N ALA A 324 18.42 4.39 -3.64
CA ALA A 324 19.69 3.88 -4.14
C ALA A 324 20.06 4.47 -5.50
N ALA A 325 19.10 4.58 -6.42
CA ALA A 325 19.32 5.19 -7.75
C ALA A 325 19.69 6.68 -7.69
N ALA A 326 19.22 7.39 -6.66
CA ALA A 326 19.56 8.80 -6.43
C ALA A 326 20.94 8.99 -5.78
N SER A 327 21.57 7.94 -5.26
CA SER A 327 22.88 8.02 -4.63
C SER A 327 24.00 8.21 -5.68
N PRO A 328 25.02 9.04 -5.40
CA PRO A 328 26.14 9.23 -6.31
C PRO A 328 26.85 7.91 -6.64
N GLY A 329 27.13 7.67 -7.92
CA GLY A 329 27.83 6.47 -8.39
C GLY A 329 26.99 5.18 -8.44
N SER A 330 25.70 5.26 -8.16
CA SER A 330 24.81 4.09 -8.18
C SER A 330 24.71 3.46 -9.59
N ARG A 331 24.85 2.13 -9.66
CA ARG A 331 24.62 1.35 -10.89
C ARG A 331 23.15 1.42 -11.36
N LEU A 332 22.22 1.75 -10.47
CA LEU A 332 20.80 1.88 -10.79
C LEU A 332 20.46 3.22 -11.43
N ALA A 333 21.30 4.24 -11.31
CA ALA A 333 21.04 5.57 -11.87
C ALA A 333 20.79 5.52 -13.39
N SER A 334 21.62 4.79 -14.14
CA SER A 334 21.48 4.61 -15.59
C SER A 334 20.29 3.71 -16.01
N ARG A 335 19.74 2.94 -15.09
CA ARG A 335 18.60 2.02 -15.32
C ARG A 335 17.27 2.65 -14.88
N THR A 336 17.31 3.82 -14.24
CA THR A 336 16.16 4.48 -13.63
C THR A 336 15.84 5.80 -14.35
N GLU A 337 14.62 5.91 -14.83
CA GLU A 337 14.07 7.14 -15.40
C GLU A 337 13.02 7.70 -14.44
N LYS A 338 13.10 8.99 -14.10
CA LYS A 338 12.14 9.67 -13.23
C LYS A 338 11.37 10.73 -14.01
N LEU A 339 10.05 10.54 -14.10
CA LEU A 339 9.13 11.49 -14.70
C LEU A 339 8.70 12.51 -13.64
N THR A 340 8.87 13.79 -13.92
CA THR A 340 8.58 14.88 -12.98
C THR A 340 7.40 15.75 -13.41
N THR A 341 7.12 15.84 -14.72
CA THR A 341 6.03 16.69 -15.23
C THR A 341 4.67 16.02 -15.00
N ARG A 342 3.76 16.73 -14.36
CA ARG A 342 2.40 16.26 -14.08
C ARG A 342 1.40 16.84 -15.08
N HIS A 343 0.46 16.00 -15.56
CA HIS A 343 -0.53 16.37 -16.58
C HIS A 343 -1.98 16.10 -16.13
N ARG A 344 -2.19 15.62 -14.89
CA ARG A 344 -3.51 15.09 -14.48
C ARG A 344 -4.34 16.10 -13.70
N PHE A 345 -3.77 16.73 -12.70
CA PHE A 345 -4.49 17.63 -11.79
C PHE A 345 -3.94 19.04 -11.87
N GLY A 346 -4.81 19.99 -11.51
CA GLY A 346 -4.46 21.40 -11.54
C GLY A 346 -3.29 21.77 -10.62
N PRO A 347 -2.72 22.96 -10.80
CA PRO A 347 -1.50 23.39 -10.14
C PRO A 347 -1.63 23.40 -8.59
N ARG A 348 -2.81 23.64 -8.03
CA ARG A 348 -3.02 23.64 -6.58
C ARG A 348 -2.89 22.24 -5.97
N ILE A 349 -3.56 21.23 -6.54
CA ILE A 349 -3.44 19.84 -6.06
C ILE A 349 -1.99 19.37 -6.25
N GLY A 350 -1.36 19.74 -7.37
CA GLY A 350 0.05 19.48 -7.61
C GLY A 350 0.96 20.14 -6.56
N GLY A 351 0.74 21.40 -6.27
CA GLY A 351 1.49 22.14 -5.25
C GLY A 351 1.33 21.56 -3.84
N LEU A 352 0.11 21.11 -3.49
CA LEU A 352 -0.14 20.42 -2.22
C LEU A 352 0.60 19.07 -2.17
N ALA A 353 0.55 18.29 -3.23
CA ALA A 353 1.28 17.03 -3.32
C ALA A 353 2.81 17.23 -3.19
N ASP A 354 3.36 18.29 -3.81
CA ASP A 354 4.77 18.66 -3.68
C ASP A 354 5.13 19.12 -2.27
N ALA A 355 4.27 19.93 -1.64
CA ALA A 355 4.46 20.37 -0.27
C ALA A 355 4.50 19.19 0.71
N ILE A 356 3.61 18.21 0.53
CA ILE A 356 3.58 16.99 1.35
C ILE A 356 4.90 16.19 1.21
N LEU A 357 5.53 16.19 0.03
CA LEU A 357 6.75 15.41 -0.26
C LEU A 357 8.05 16.17 0.02
N MET A 358 8.02 17.40 0.49
CA MET A 358 9.25 18.14 0.82
C MET A 358 10.11 17.37 1.84
N ASP A 359 11.42 17.33 1.62
CA ASP A 359 12.37 16.64 2.53
C ASP A 359 12.38 17.30 3.91
N ASP A 360 12.35 18.64 3.97
CA ASP A 360 12.07 19.36 5.19
C ASP A 360 10.57 19.30 5.49
N GLY A 361 10.20 18.36 6.33
CA GLY A 361 8.80 18.13 6.71
C GLY A 361 8.14 19.34 7.39
N ALA A 362 8.88 20.16 8.12
CA ALA A 362 8.34 21.36 8.76
C ALA A 362 8.03 22.45 7.73
N ALA A 363 8.94 22.70 6.80
CA ALA A 363 8.70 23.61 5.67
C ALA A 363 7.58 23.09 4.76
N GLY A 364 7.53 21.78 4.53
CA GLY A 364 6.46 21.11 3.79
C GLY A 364 5.09 21.29 4.43
N ALA A 365 4.99 21.11 5.76
CA ALA A 365 3.76 21.31 6.51
C ALA A 365 3.30 22.78 6.45
N ALA A 366 4.21 23.74 6.65
CA ALA A 366 3.89 25.17 6.55
C ALA A 366 3.34 25.51 5.16
N ARG A 367 4.01 25.06 4.10
CA ARG A 367 3.56 25.29 2.72
C ARG A 367 2.22 24.62 2.42
N ALA A 368 2.02 23.39 2.88
CA ALA A 368 0.75 22.69 2.69
C ALA A 368 -0.41 23.43 3.37
N LEU A 369 -0.20 23.94 4.59
CA LEU A 369 -1.19 24.75 5.30
C LEU A 369 -1.48 26.07 4.57
N ASP A 370 -0.48 26.75 4.02
CA ASP A 370 -0.71 27.97 3.22
C ASP A 370 -1.58 27.68 1.99
N ILE A 371 -1.39 26.51 1.35
CA ILE A 371 -2.25 26.07 0.25
C ILE A 371 -3.68 25.79 0.74
N LEU A 372 -3.82 25.06 1.84
CA LEU A 372 -5.12 24.67 2.42
C LEU A 372 -5.92 25.88 2.92
N GLU A 373 -5.26 26.91 3.42
CA GLU A 373 -5.85 28.17 3.88
C GLU A 373 -6.02 29.21 2.75
N GLY A 374 -5.68 28.86 1.52
CA GLY A 374 -5.84 29.73 0.36
C GLY A 374 -4.84 30.88 0.26
N ARG A 375 -3.78 30.91 1.08
CA ARG A 375 -2.73 31.95 1.06
C ARG A 375 -1.69 31.78 -0.04
N TRP A 376 -1.60 30.57 -0.60
CA TRP A 376 -0.66 30.25 -1.67
C TRP A 376 -1.27 30.48 -3.05
N THR A 377 -0.52 31.12 -3.93
CA THR A 377 -0.88 31.28 -5.34
C THR A 377 -0.08 30.32 -6.20
N ALA A 378 -0.76 29.56 -7.05
CA ALA A 378 -0.11 28.67 -7.96
C ALA A 378 0.74 29.42 -8.99
N PRO A 379 1.95 28.95 -9.32
CA PRO A 379 2.69 29.50 -10.45
C PRO A 379 1.89 29.23 -11.74
N PRO A 380 1.93 30.16 -12.73
CA PRO A 380 1.27 29.95 -14.00
C PRO A 380 1.82 28.70 -14.68
N ASP A 381 0.93 27.80 -15.09
CA ASP A 381 1.27 26.62 -15.86
C ASP A 381 1.10 26.91 -17.36
N PRO A 382 2.20 27.01 -18.13
CA PRO A 382 2.12 27.30 -19.57
C PRO A 382 1.45 26.20 -20.39
N HIS A 383 1.31 24.98 -19.82
CA HIS A 383 0.71 23.82 -20.48
C HIS A 383 -0.74 23.56 -20.05
N ASN A 384 -1.20 24.22 -19.00
CA ASN A 384 -2.54 24.08 -18.47
C ASN A 384 -3.11 25.44 -18.08
N ALA A 385 -3.62 26.15 -19.05
CA ALA A 385 -4.33 27.42 -18.87
C ALA A 385 -5.70 27.26 -18.18
N ALA A 386 -6.12 26.04 -17.85
CA ALA A 386 -7.27 25.79 -16.98
C ALA A 386 -6.90 26.37 -15.60
N ALA A 387 -7.59 27.42 -15.25
CA ALA A 387 -7.35 28.28 -14.14
C ALA A 387 -7.00 27.54 -12.85
N ASP A 388 -6.06 28.12 -12.11
CA ASP A 388 -5.90 27.88 -10.67
C ASP A 388 -7.27 28.06 -10.01
N ASP A 389 -8.04 26.96 -9.91
CA ASP A 389 -9.35 27.00 -9.26
C ASP A 389 -9.17 26.87 -7.74
N PRO A 390 -9.39 27.95 -6.97
CA PRO A 390 -9.33 27.91 -5.52
C PRO A 390 -10.25 26.85 -4.92
N ALA A 391 -11.35 26.52 -5.57
CA ALA A 391 -12.33 25.52 -5.13
C ALA A 391 -11.82 24.07 -5.32
N SER A 392 -10.70 23.85 -6.02
CA SER A 392 -10.10 22.53 -6.20
C SER A 392 -9.55 21.91 -4.89
N ILE A 393 -9.28 22.75 -3.87
CA ILE A 393 -8.83 22.30 -2.54
C ILE A 393 -9.75 22.88 -1.48
N ARG A 394 -10.17 22.01 -0.54
CA ARG A 394 -10.97 22.40 0.62
C ARG A 394 -10.41 21.73 1.88
N TRP A 395 -10.21 22.50 2.93
CA TRP A 395 -9.88 21.98 4.26
C TRP A 395 -11.05 22.16 5.21
N ILE A 396 -11.41 21.12 5.94
CA ILE A 396 -12.56 21.08 6.84
C ILE A 396 -12.11 20.49 8.18
N GLU A 397 -12.35 21.23 9.25
CA GLU A 397 -12.20 20.69 10.60
C GLU A 397 -13.46 19.95 11.03
N PRO A 398 -13.31 18.78 11.68
CA PRO A 398 -14.46 18.03 12.20
C PRO A 398 -15.30 18.85 13.17
N GLY A 399 -16.63 18.71 13.11
CA GLY A 399 -17.54 19.41 14.01
C GLY A 399 -17.92 20.84 13.59
N THR A 400 -17.42 21.34 12.47
CA THR A 400 -17.78 22.66 11.92
C THR A 400 -19.04 22.60 11.05
N ALA A 401 -19.62 23.75 10.73
CA ALA A 401 -20.74 23.84 9.78
C ALA A 401 -20.34 23.28 8.40
N ALA A 402 -19.12 23.56 7.95
CA ALA A 402 -18.57 23.04 6.70
C ALA A 402 -18.48 21.50 6.69
N PHE A 403 -18.26 20.87 7.85
CA PHE A 403 -18.30 19.41 7.98
C PHE A 403 -19.73 18.88 7.80
N ALA A 404 -20.74 19.55 8.38
CA ALA A 404 -22.13 19.17 8.19
C ALA A 404 -22.55 19.30 6.70
N GLU A 405 -22.16 20.37 6.03
CA GLU A 405 -22.40 20.55 4.59
C GLU A 405 -21.78 19.43 3.76
N LEU A 406 -20.56 19.01 4.08
CA LEU A 406 -19.91 17.90 3.38
C LEU A 406 -20.61 16.56 3.60
N VAL A 407 -21.15 16.33 4.79
CA VAL A 407 -22.00 15.15 5.05
C VAL A 407 -23.21 15.15 4.12
N GLU A 408 -23.88 16.29 3.97
CA GLU A 408 -25.03 16.42 3.06
C GLU A 408 -24.60 16.25 1.58
N GLU A 409 -23.41 16.77 1.18
CA GLU A 409 -22.83 16.56 -0.15
C GLU A 409 -22.60 15.06 -0.43
N ALA A 410 -22.05 14.32 0.54
CA ALA A 410 -21.82 12.87 0.43
C ALA A 410 -23.14 12.08 0.32
N VAL A 411 -24.15 12.47 1.10
CA VAL A 411 -25.48 11.84 1.07
C VAL A 411 -26.20 12.14 -0.24
N ALA A 412 -26.16 13.38 -0.71
CA ALA A 412 -26.77 13.80 -1.98
C ALA A 412 -26.14 13.04 -3.16
N HIS A 413 -24.80 12.90 -3.16
CA HIS A 413 -24.12 12.09 -4.16
C HIS A 413 -24.58 10.63 -4.14
N ALA A 414 -24.63 10.00 -2.97
CA ALA A 414 -25.09 8.62 -2.83
C ALA A 414 -26.56 8.45 -3.24
N ALA A 415 -27.42 9.45 -2.95
CA ALA A 415 -28.81 9.49 -3.39
C ALA A 415 -28.93 9.55 -4.92
N ARG A 416 -28.12 10.38 -5.59
CA ARG A 416 -28.04 10.45 -7.05
C ARG A 416 -27.63 9.13 -7.68
N VAL A 417 -26.59 8.47 -7.15
CA VAL A 417 -26.18 7.14 -7.63
C VAL A 417 -27.32 6.14 -7.46
N ARG A 418 -28.03 6.19 -6.33
CA ARG A 418 -29.17 5.33 -6.04
C ARG A 418 -30.34 5.57 -7.01
N GLU A 419 -30.64 6.80 -7.34
CA GLU A 419 -31.67 7.17 -8.29
C GLU A 419 -31.36 6.63 -9.69
N LEU A 420 -30.15 6.90 -10.21
CA LEU A 420 -29.72 6.40 -11.52
C LEU A 420 -29.76 4.87 -11.57
N ALA A 421 -29.30 4.19 -10.53
CA ALA A 421 -29.34 2.73 -10.43
C ALA A 421 -30.80 2.22 -10.41
N GLY A 422 -31.69 2.86 -9.62
CA GLY A 422 -33.11 2.53 -9.53
C GLY A 422 -33.87 2.69 -10.85
N GLN A 423 -33.48 3.66 -11.65
CA GLN A 423 -34.00 3.90 -13.01
C GLN A 423 -33.40 2.95 -14.06
N GLY A 424 -32.52 2.02 -13.68
CA GLY A 424 -31.87 1.10 -14.61
C GLY A 424 -30.77 1.73 -15.47
N GLN A 425 -30.36 2.98 -15.20
CA GLN A 425 -29.30 3.71 -15.88
C GLN A 425 -27.91 3.27 -15.34
N VAL A 426 -27.58 1.99 -15.50
CA VAL A 426 -26.44 1.33 -14.82
C VAL A 426 -25.10 1.96 -15.18
N ALA A 427 -24.88 2.26 -16.45
CA ALA A 427 -23.62 2.88 -16.90
C ALA A 427 -23.45 4.29 -16.30
N ALA A 428 -24.52 5.09 -16.31
CA ALA A 428 -24.51 6.43 -15.70
C ALA A 428 -24.29 6.37 -14.18
N ALA A 429 -24.89 5.39 -13.50
CA ALA A 429 -24.72 5.20 -12.05
C ALA A 429 -23.25 4.80 -11.70
N ILE A 430 -22.62 3.95 -12.50
CA ILE A 430 -21.21 3.57 -12.35
C ILE A 430 -20.28 4.76 -12.58
N GLU A 431 -20.56 5.59 -13.59
CA GLU A 431 -19.77 6.80 -13.83
C GLU A 431 -19.99 7.84 -12.73
N ALA A 432 -21.24 8.05 -12.29
CA ALA A 432 -21.53 8.93 -11.16
C ALA A 432 -20.76 8.50 -9.89
N GLN A 433 -20.63 7.21 -9.62
CA GLN A 433 -19.88 6.70 -8.46
C GLN A 433 -18.39 7.13 -8.47
N LYS A 434 -17.79 7.41 -9.63
CA LYS A 434 -16.41 7.88 -9.75
C LYS A 434 -16.26 9.39 -9.46
N GLU A 435 -17.38 10.14 -9.42
CA GLU A 435 -17.35 11.60 -9.24
C GLU A 435 -16.95 12.00 -7.81
N PHE A 436 -17.31 11.19 -6.80
CA PHE A 436 -17.05 11.52 -5.39
C PHE A 436 -16.68 10.28 -4.58
N GLN A 437 -15.65 10.36 -3.73
CA GLN A 437 -15.26 9.25 -2.87
C GLN A 437 -14.68 9.70 -1.53
N LEU A 438 -15.21 9.12 -0.45
CA LEU A 438 -14.68 9.25 0.90
C LEU A 438 -13.52 8.26 1.12
N LEU A 439 -12.34 8.78 1.50
CA LEU A 439 -11.09 8.04 1.67
C LEU A 439 -10.61 8.15 3.12
N GLY A 440 -10.90 7.15 3.95
CA GLY A 440 -10.53 7.16 5.36
C GLY A 440 -9.12 6.64 5.61
N ALA A 441 -8.42 7.25 6.54
CA ALA A 441 -7.14 6.74 7.06
C ALA A 441 -7.35 5.45 7.88
N HIS A 442 -8.44 5.35 8.61
CA HIS A 442 -8.79 4.23 9.51
C HIS A 442 -10.05 3.49 9.10
N ARG A 443 -10.13 2.21 9.48
CA ARG A 443 -11.37 1.40 9.31
C ARG A 443 -12.42 1.72 10.36
N GLY A 444 -12.01 1.80 11.62
CA GLY A 444 -12.87 2.06 12.78
C GLY A 444 -12.74 3.48 13.30
N GLY A 445 -13.53 3.81 14.32
CA GLY A 445 -13.62 5.14 14.92
C GLY A 445 -14.71 6.00 14.26
N THR A 446 -14.99 7.14 14.87
CA THR A 446 -16.07 8.07 14.48
C THR A 446 -15.88 8.56 13.04
N LEU A 447 -14.65 8.94 12.70
CA LEU A 447 -14.25 9.36 11.34
C LEU A 447 -13.72 8.21 10.49
N GLY A 448 -13.89 6.95 10.95
CA GLY A 448 -13.43 5.78 10.20
C GLY A 448 -14.40 5.38 9.08
N VAL A 449 -13.91 4.54 8.17
CA VAL A 449 -14.67 4.04 7.02
C VAL A 449 -16.00 3.40 7.42
N ALA A 450 -16.01 2.61 8.51
CA ALA A 450 -17.23 1.97 9.00
C ALA A 450 -18.28 3.00 9.47
N GLY A 451 -17.82 4.05 10.18
CA GLY A 451 -18.68 5.15 10.62
C GLY A 451 -19.32 5.91 9.46
N TRP A 452 -18.51 6.24 8.44
CA TRP A 452 -18.99 6.94 7.24
C TRP A 452 -19.97 6.10 6.41
N ASN A 453 -19.70 4.81 6.19
CA ASN A 453 -20.65 3.93 5.49
C ASN A 453 -21.99 3.89 6.22
N LEU A 454 -21.97 3.69 7.54
CA LEU A 454 -23.19 3.67 8.34
C LEU A 454 -23.92 5.02 8.36
N LEU A 455 -23.18 6.13 8.42
CA LEU A 455 -23.75 7.49 8.39
C LEU A 455 -24.50 7.74 7.08
N VAL A 456 -23.88 7.43 5.95
CA VAL A 456 -24.51 7.59 4.63
C VAL A 456 -25.75 6.68 4.50
N GLU A 457 -25.64 5.40 4.89
CA GLU A 457 -26.78 4.46 4.84
C GLU A 457 -27.95 4.89 5.73
N ARG A 458 -27.68 5.43 6.94
CA ARG A 458 -28.72 5.97 7.83
C ARG A 458 -29.41 7.18 7.23
N ARG A 459 -28.65 8.12 6.65
CA ARG A 459 -29.21 9.32 6.01
C ARG A 459 -29.99 9.00 4.74
N LEU A 460 -29.62 7.95 4.00
CA LEU A 460 -30.38 7.43 2.87
C LEU A 460 -31.65 6.66 3.29
N GLY A 461 -31.85 6.39 4.59
CA GLY A 461 -32.96 5.59 5.10
C GLY A 461 -32.89 4.11 4.74
N VAL A 462 -31.69 3.57 4.47
CA VAL A 462 -31.49 2.16 4.09
C VAL A 462 -30.79 1.34 5.17
N ALA A 463 -30.29 1.96 6.22
CA ALA A 463 -29.65 1.26 7.34
C ALA A 463 -30.67 0.34 8.04
N GLY A 464 -30.30 -0.94 8.23
CA GLY A 464 -31.18 -1.94 8.85
C GLY A 464 -32.27 -2.52 7.94
N SER A 465 -32.38 -2.07 6.68
CA SER A 465 -33.20 -2.70 5.65
C SER A 465 -32.48 -3.90 5.01
N THR A 466 -32.96 -4.34 3.84
CA THR A 466 -32.24 -5.38 3.08
C THR A 466 -30.79 -4.95 2.78
N PRO A 467 -29.80 -5.84 2.90
CA PRO A 467 -28.42 -5.53 2.56
C PRO A 467 -28.21 -5.24 1.06
N TRP A 468 -29.22 -5.45 0.23
CA TRP A 468 -29.16 -5.33 -1.23
C TRP A 468 -30.12 -4.24 -1.72
N TYR A 469 -29.82 -2.96 -1.49
CA TYR A 469 -30.59 -1.83 -2.01
C TYR A 469 -29.98 -1.32 -3.32
N ALA A 470 -30.81 -0.84 -4.23
CA ALA A 470 -30.35 -0.22 -5.48
C ALA A 470 -29.42 0.95 -5.20
N GLY A 471 -28.32 1.04 -5.93
CA GLY A 471 -27.30 2.07 -5.74
C GLY A 471 -26.32 1.80 -4.58
N ARG A 472 -26.40 0.63 -3.91
CA ARG A 472 -25.37 0.25 -2.93
C ARG A 472 -24.04 0.03 -3.66
N PRO A 473 -23.01 0.82 -3.38
CA PRO A 473 -21.68 0.59 -3.95
C PRO A 473 -21.02 -0.60 -3.23
N LEU A 474 -20.46 -1.50 -4.02
CA LEU A 474 -19.85 -2.74 -3.55
C LEU A 474 -18.36 -2.75 -3.85
N MET A 475 -17.58 -3.32 -2.92
CA MET A 475 -16.22 -3.72 -3.17
C MET A 475 -16.05 -5.20 -2.83
N VAL A 476 -15.48 -5.97 -3.75
CA VAL A 476 -15.09 -7.35 -3.53
C VAL A 476 -13.93 -7.37 -2.53
N THR A 477 -14.06 -8.19 -1.47
CA THR A 477 -13.06 -8.26 -0.39
C THR A 477 -12.17 -9.49 -0.46
N ARG A 478 -12.52 -10.45 -1.32
CA ARG A 478 -11.78 -11.69 -1.54
C ARG A 478 -11.88 -12.14 -2.99
N ASN A 479 -10.82 -12.74 -3.52
CA ASN A 479 -10.85 -13.30 -4.87
C ASN A 479 -11.88 -14.43 -4.98
N ASN A 480 -12.70 -14.36 -6.02
CA ASN A 480 -13.66 -15.42 -6.41
C ASN A 480 -13.44 -15.81 -7.87
N PRO A 481 -12.56 -16.79 -8.15
CA PRO A 481 -12.26 -17.22 -9.53
C PRO A 481 -13.48 -17.77 -10.29
N ALA A 482 -14.45 -18.37 -9.58
CA ALA A 482 -15.67 -18.91 -10.21
C ALA A 482 -16.57 -17.81 -10.77
N LEU A 483 -16.47 -16.60 -10.22
CA LEU A 483 -17.18 -15.42 -10.69
C LEU A 483 -16.27 -14.47 -11.47
N ASP A 484 -14.99 -14.80 -11.66
CA ASP A 484 -13.98 -13.91 -12.24
C ASP A 484 -14.01 -12.51 -11.56
N LEU A 485 -14.10 -12.53 -10.22
CA LEU A 485 -14.06 -11.34 -9.37
C LEU A 485 -12.81 -11.38 -8.51
N PHE A 486 -12.14 -10.22 -8.41
CA PHE A 486 -10.90 -10.07 -7.66
C PHE A 486 -11.06 -9.10 -6.51
N ASN A 487 -10.28 -9.29 -5.45
CA ASN A 487 -10.24 -8.36 -4.33
C ASN A 487 -9.93 -6.93 -4.82
N GLY A 488 -10.81 -5.99 -4.44
CA GLY A 488 -10.75 -4.60 -4.87
C GLY A 488 -11.64 -4.27 -6.08
N ASP A 489 -12.24 -5.26 -6.76
CA ASP A 489 -13.23 -4.98 -7.80
C ASP A 489 -14.40 -4.23 -7.22
N VAL A 490 -14.86 -3.22 -7.96
CA VAL A 490 -15.94 -2.32 -7.55
C VAL A 490 -17.15 -2.55 -8.42
N GLY A 491 -18.30 -2.65 -7.79
CA GLY A 491 -19.58 -2.82 -8.46
C GLY A 491 -20.68 -2.01 -7.80
N LEU A 492 -21.87 -2.09 -8.36
CA LEU A 492 -23.05 -1.37 -7.89
C LEU A 492 -24.26 -2.31 -7.89
N VAL A 493 -25.06 -2.28 -6.82
CA VAL A 493 -26.31 -3.02 -6.78
C VAL A 493 -27.34 -2.30 -7.65
N VAL A 494 -28.01 -3.06 -8.53
CA VAL A 494 -28.99 -2.55 -9.49
C VAL A 494 -30.22 -3.46 -9.51
N PRO A 495 -31.41 -2.97 -9.89
CA PRO A 495 -32.54 -3.85 -10.13
C PRO A 495 -32.23 -4.90 -11.19
N GLY A 496 -32.56 -6.16 -10.91
CA GLY A 496 -32.49 -7.26 -11.89
C GLY A 496 -33.59 -7.18 -12.94
N GLY A 497 -33.46 -7.95 -14.00
CA GLY A 497 -34.46 -8.00 -15.07
C GLY A 497 -35.81 -8.61 -14.67
N GLU A 498 -35.85 -9.42 -13.59
CA GLU A 498 -37.06 -10.01 -13.03
C GLU A 498 -37.53 -9.22 -11.81
N SER A 499 -38.88 -9.11 -11.66
CA SER A 499 -39.50 -8.34 -10.59
C SER A 499 -38.98 -8.75 -9.20
N GLY A 500 -38.51 -7.78 -8.43
CA GLY A 500 -38.08 -7.93 -7.04
C GLY A 500 -36.66 -8.53 -6.83
N ARG A 501 -35.94 -8.92 -7.88
CA ARG A 501 -34.55 -9.38 -7.78
C ARG A 501 -33.56 -8.24 -7.89
N MET A 502 -32.43 -8.39 -7.26
CA MET A 502 -31.30 -7.46 -7.35
C MET A 502 -30.10 -8.18 -7.96
N ASP A 503 -29.40 -7.44 -8.81
CA ASP A 503 -28.11 -7.84 -9.38
C ASP A 503 -27.01 -6.90 -8.89
N ALA A 504 -25.75 -7.33 -8.99
CA ALA A 504 -24.60 -6.47 -8.88
C ALA A 504 -23.99 -6.27 -10.27
N ALA A 505 -23.82 -5.04 -10.68
CA ALA A 505 -23.21 -4.65 -11.94
C ALA A 505 -21.73 -4.28 -11.71
N PHE A 506 -20.83 -4.95 -12.39
CA PHE A 506 -19.39 -4.67 -12.37
C PHE A 506 -18.97 -4.10 -13.72
N PRO A 507 -18.17 -3.02 -13.78
CA PRO A 507 -17.69 -2.47 -15.05
C PRO A 507 -16.75 -3.47 -15.74
N THR A 508 -17.12 -3.93 -16.92
CA THR A 508 -16.32 -4.82 -17.78
C THR A 508 -16.53 -4.45 -19.24
N GLY A 509 -15.46 -4.01 -19.90
CA GLY A 509 -15.55 -3.63 -21.32
C GLY A 509 -16.55 -2.50 -21.59
N THR A 510 -17.39 -2.67 -22.61
CA THR A 510 -18.39 -1.68 -23.03
C THR A 510 -19.70 -1.77 -22.26
N GLU A 511 -20.05 -2.96 -21.76
CA GLU A 511 -21.28 -3.16 -20.97
C GLU A 511 -20.95 -3.72 -19.58
N PRO A 512 -21.61 -3.21 -18.51
CA PRO A 512 -21.43 -3.73 -17.17
C PRO A 512 -21.90 -5.19 -17.06
N ARG A 513 -21.05 -6.05 -16.53
CA ARG A 513 -21.38 -7.44 -16.23
C ARG A 513 -22.32 -7.50 -15.03
N ARG A 514 -23.46 -8.16 -15.16
CA ARG A 514 -24.45 -8.35 -14.09
C ARG A 514 -24.33 -9.75 -13.49
N LEU A 515 -24.37 -9.81 -12.16
CA LEU A 515 -24.34 -11.03 -11.37
C LEU A 515 -25.44 -10.98 -10.32
N PRO A 516 -26.26 -12.04 -10.14
CA PRO A 516 -27.20 -12.12 -9.05
C PRO A 516 -26.52 -11.90 -7.70
N VAL A 517 -27.06 -11.01 -6.85
CA VAL A 517 -26.45 -10.70 -5.53
C VAL A 517 -26.37 -11.92 -4.62
N SER A 518 -27.21 -12.93 -4.82
CA SER A 518 -27.18 -14.20 -4.09
C SER A 518 -25.90 -15.03 -4.32
N ARG A 519 -25.11 -14.71 -5.34
CA ARG A 519 -23.81 -15.35 -5.62
C ARG A 519 -22.64 -14.62 -4.98
N LEU A 520 -22.87 -13.48 -4.34
CA LEU A 520 -21.83 -12.62 -3.76
C LEU A 520 -21.76 -12.83 -2.25
N GLU A 521 -20.66 -13.40 -1.77
CA GLU A 521 -20.41 -13.65 -0.35
C GLU A 521 -19.46 -12.62 0.25
N ASP A 522 -18.33 -12.38 -0.42
CA ASP A 522 -17.22 -11.56 0.07
C ASP A 522 -17.27 -10.13 -0.52
N VAL A 523 -18.26 -9.34 -0.14
CA VAL A 523 -18.38 -7.94 -0.56
C VAL A 523 -18.63 -7.01 0.62
N ALA A 524 -18.19 -5.76 0.51
CA ALA A 524 -18.40 -4.72 1.49
C ALA A 524 -19.03 -3.47 0.85
N THR A 525 -19.81 -2.72 1.62
CA THR A 525 -20.31 -1.39 1.22
C THR A 525 -19.15 -0.42 1.03
N MET A 526 -19.20 0.43 0.01
CA MET A 526 -18.11 1.31 -0.40
C MET A 526 -18.54 2.77 -0.60
N HIS A 527 -19.43 3.34 0.24
CA HIS A 527 -19.60 4.81 0.28
C HIS A 527 -18.31 5.47 0.75
N ALA A 528 -17.61 4.82 1.68
CA ALA A 528 -16.26 5.14 2.09
C ALA A 528 -15.35 3.92 1.98
N LEU A 529 -14.07 4.11 1.67
CA LEU A 529 -13.05 3.08 1.68
C LEU A 529 -11.76 3.61 2.29
N THR A 530 -10.82 2.72 2.65
CA THR A 530 -9.53 3.19 3.16
C THR A 530 -8.65 3.71 2.01
N ILE A 531 -7.78 4.68 2.31
CA ILE A 531 -6.79 5.20 1.36
C ILE A 531 -5.96 4.05 0.76
N HIS A 532 -5.58 3.04 1.54
CA HIS A 532 -4.90 1.84 1.03
C HIS A 532 -5.69 1.11 -0.06
N LYS A 533 -7.00 0.96 0.13
CA LYS A 533 -7.86 0.28 -0.85
C LYS A 533 -8.19 1.15 -2.07
N SER A 534 -7.89 2.45 -2.02
CA SER A 534 -8.03 3.35 -3.17
C SER A 534 -6.82 3.33 -4.10
N GLN A 535 -5.72 2.65 -3.73
CA GLN A 535 -4.55 2.51 -4.61
C GLN A 535 -4.98 1.94 -5.97
N GLY A 536 -4.41 2.45 -7.04
CA GLY A 536 -4.86 2.15 -8.39
C GLY A 536 -6.23 2.73 -8.78
N SER A 537 -6.87 3.59 -7.97
CA SER A 537 -8.14 4.27 -8.30
C SER A 537 -7.93 5.77 -8.49
N GLU A 538 -8.95 6.40 -9.10
CA GLU A 538 -9.00 7.83 -9.33
C GLU A 538 -10.45 8.31 -9.24
N TYR A 539 -10.65 9.49 -8.68
CA TYR A 539 -11.96 10.09 -8.47
C TYR A 539 -11.92 11.57 -8.84
N ARG A 540 -13.01 12.11 -9.37
CA ARG A 540 -13.06 13.56 -9.67
C ARG A 540 -12.92 14.37 -8.39
N HIS A 541 -13.65 14.02 -7.34
CA HIS A 541 -13.55 14.61 -6.00
C HIS A 541 -13.16 13.53 -4.99
N ALA A 542 -11.95 13.60 -4.44
CA ALA A 542 -11.51 12.74 -3.34
C ALA A 542 -11.61 13.49 -2.01
N VAL A 543 -12.27 12.88 -1.03
CA VAL A 543 -12.37 13.42 0.34
C VAL A 543 -11.50 12.58 1.26
N VAL A 544 -10.36 13.12 1.66
CA VAL A 544 -9.40 12.46 2.56
C VAL A 544 -9.81 12.72 4.00
N VAL A 545 -10.16 11.65 4.72
CA VAL A 545 -10.62 11.71 6.11
C VAL A 545 -9.52 11.22 7.04
N LEU A 546 -8.93 12.15 7.78
CA LEU A 546 -7.94 11.87 8.82
C LEU A 546 -8.64 11.59 10.16
N PRO A 547 -8.00 10.86 11.09
CA PRO A 547 -8.56 10.60 12.41
C PRO A 547 -8.52 11.86 13.29
N GLU A 548 -9.25 11.82 14.41
CA GLU A 548 -9.28 12.92 15.39
C GLU A 548 -7.91 13.16 16.05
N ARG A 549 -7.08 12.14 16.13
CA ARG A 549 -5.73 12.21 16.71
C ARG A 549 -4.72 11.54 15.79
N ALA A 550 -3.51 12.09 15.75
CA ALA A 550 -2.41 11.49 15.01
C ALA A 550 -2.17 10.05 15.46
N SER A 551 -1.97 9.17 14.51
CA SER A 551 -1.70 7.73 14.73
C SER A 551 -0.51 7.29 13.90
N ARG A 552 -0.05 6.04 14.10
CA ARG A 552 1.09 5.49 13.35
C ARG A 552 0.81 5.36 11.85
N ILE A 553 -0.44 5.09 11.49
CA ILE A 553 -0.85 4.91 10.08
C ILE A 553 -0.87 6.26 9.33
N VAL A 554 -1.08 7.37 10.06
CA VAL A 554 -1.14 8.71 9.46
C VAL A 554 0.28 9.16 9.17
N THR A 555 0.72 8.96 7.94
CA THR A 555 2.06 9.27 7.43
C THR A 555 1.98 10.15 6.19
N ARG A 556 3.13 10.69 5.79
CA ARG A 556 3.31 11.50 4.58
C ARG A 556 2.78 10.77 3.34
N GLU A 557 3.15 9.52 3.17
CA GLU A 557 2.79 8.68 2.02
C GLU A 557 1.30 8.36 2.00
N LEU A 558 0.68 8.21 3.20
CA LEU A 558 -0.77 8.02 3.29
C LEU A 558 -1.52 9.26 2.80
N LEU A 559 -1.14 10.44 3.31
CA LEU A 559 -1.75 11.70 2.93
C LEU A 559 -1.52 11.99 1.44
N TYR A 560 -0.29 11.84 0.96
CA TYR A 560 0.07 11.98 -0.45
C TYR A 560 -0.76 11.05 -1.35
N THR A 561 -0.86 9.76 -0.97
CA THR A 561 -1.67 8.79 -1.72
C THR A 561 -3.14 9.21 -1.76
N GLY A 562 -3.71 9.68 -0.65
CA GLY A 562 -5.09 10.15 -0.60
C GLY A 562 -5.34 11.38 -1.48
N VAL A 563 -4.50 12.40 -1.35
CA VAL A 563 -4.59 13.65 -2.14
C VAL A 563 -4.49 13.38 -3.64
N THR A 564 -3.55 12.54 -4.03
CA THR A 564 -3.31 12.20 -5.44
C THR A 564 -4.33 11.25 -6.07
N ARG A 565 -5.37 10.83 -5.31
CA ARG A 565 -6.55 10.14 -5.89
C ARG A 565 -7.52 11.11 -6.57
N ALA A 566 -7.44 12.40 -6.25
CA ALA A 566 -8.27 13.42 -6.89
C ALA A 566 -7.76 13.77 -8.29
N SER A 567 -8.68 13.96 -9.24
CA SER A 567 -8.34 14.55 -10.55
C SER A 567 -8.74 16.03 -10.64
N GLU A 568 -9.82 16.44 -9.96
CA GLU A 568 -10.36 17.80 -10.06
C GLU A 568 -10.45 18.50 -8.70
N LYS A 569 -10.88 17.80 -7.66
CA LYS A 569 -11.12 18.39 -6.33
C LYS A 569 -10.64 17.46 -5.22
N VAL A 570 -9.95 18.03 -4.23
CA VAL A 570 -9.61 17.34 -3.00
C VAL A 570 -10.16 18.08 -1.79
N THR A 571 -10.80 17.36 -0.89
CA THR A 571 -11.18 17.86 0.43
C THR A 571 -10.41 17.09 1.49
N ILE A 572 -9.79 17.77 2.44
CA ILE A 572 -9.12 17.14 3.59
C ILE A 572 -9.93 17.42 4.85
N ILE A 573 -10.35 16.36 5.54
CA ILE A 573 -10.99 16.45 6.86
C ILE A 573 -9.95 16.08 7.91
N GLY A 574 -9.68 16.99 8.84
CA GLY A 574 -8.73 16.77 9.93
C GLY A 574 -8.36 18.06 10.65
N SER A 575 -7.85 17.95 11.88
CA SER A 575 -7.30 19.10 12.58
C SER A 575 -5.93 19.50 12.00
N ARG A 576 -5.53 20.75 12.24
CA ARG A 576 -4.20 21.25 11.85
C ARG A 576 -3.09 20.34 12.33
N GLU A 577 -3.14 19.94 13.61
CA GLU A 577 -2.09 19.12 14.26
C GLU A 577 -1.95 17.75 13.58
N VAL A 578 -3.08 17.15 13.16
CA VAL A 578 -3.05 15.84 12.49
C VAL A 578 -2.49 15.96 11.06
N ILE A 579 -2.79 17.04 10.35
CA ILE A 579 -2.24 17.32 9.01
C ILE A 579 -0.72 17.55 9.11
N GLU A 580 -0.28 18.40 10.04
CA GLU A 580 1.15 18.66 10.28
C GLU A 580 1.89 17.39 10.67
N ALA A 581 1.32 16.60 11.59
CA ALA A 581 1.88 15.32 11.99
C ALA A 581 1.97 14.32 10.82
N ALA A 582 0.99 14.30 9.94
CA ALA A 582 1.03 13.46 8.74
C ALA A 582 2.21 13.85 7.83
N ILE A 583 2.38 15.14 7.53
CA ILE A 583 3.40 15.63 6.60
C ILE A 583 4.81 15.46 7.16
N THR A 584 5.00 15.71 8.46
CA THR A 584 6.30 15.61 9.12
C THR A 584 6.74 14.18 9.41
N LYS A 585 5.83 13.19 9.24
CA LYS A 585 6.09 11.79 9.57
C LYS A 585 6.17 10.92 8.33
N PRO A 586 7.36 10.71 7.75
CA PRO A 586 7.53 9.73 6.69
C PRO A 586 7.36 8.30 7.22
N ILE A 587 6.91 7.40 6.35
CA ILE A 587 6.89 5.97 6.67
C ILE A 587 8.34 5.49 6.85
N ARG A 588 8.60 4.87 7.99
CA ARG A 588 9.91 4.26 8.26
C ARG A 588 9.76 2.76 8.21
N ARG A 589 10.47 2.12 7.31
CA ARG A 589 10.57 0.66 7.23
C ARG A 589 12.03 0.26 7.41
N ALA A 590 12.29 -0.55 8.42
CA ALA A 590 13.63 -1.11 8.62
C ALA A 590 13.89 -2.11 7.50
N THR A 591 14.91 -1.82 6.67
CA THR A 591 15.37 -2.61 5.55
C THR A 591 16.87 -2.39 5.34
N GLY A 592 17.57 -3.37 4.82
CA GLY A 592 18.96 -3.22 4.38
C GLY A 592 19.11 -3.15 2.87
N LEU A 593 18.00 -3.21 2.13
CA LEU A 593 18.04 -3.31 0.67
C LEU A 593 18.69 -2.08 0.02
N GLN A 594 18.35 -0.86 0.46
CA GLN A 594 18.96 0.36 -0.07
C GLN A 594 20.50 0.30 0.00
N ALA A 595 21.06 -0.10 1.16
CA ALA A 595 22.52 -0.18 1.33
C ALA A 595 23.17 -1.28 0.48
N ARG A 596 22.42 -2.31 0.10
CA ARG A 596 22.90 -3.39 -0.78
C ARG A 596 22.83 -3.03 -2.26
N LEU A 597 22.03 -2.05 -2.62
CA LEU A 597 21.84 -1.56 -3.99
C LEU A 597 22.79 -0.41 -4.35
N GLY A 598 23.31 0.32 -3.39
CA GLY A 598 24.31 1.40 -3.55
C GLY A 598 25.69 0.84 -3.34
#